data_5d951f07add08b6d6ac1507bd6d1a9be
#
_entry.id   5d951f07add08b6d6ac1507bd6d1a9be
#
_cell.length_a   1.000
_cell.length_b   1.000
_cell.length_c   1.000
_cell.angle_alpha   90.00
_cell.angle_beta   90.00
_cell.angle_gamma   90.00
#
_symmetry.space_group_name_H-M   'P 1'
#
loop_
_entity.id
_entity.type
_entity.pdbx_description
1 polymer ?
#
loop_
_entity_poly.entity_id
_entity_poly.type
_entity_poly.pdbx_seq_one_letter_code
_entity_poly.pdbx_strand_id
1 'polypeptide(L)'
;MTVVGKVFKPNKGKVLALNRALEEYFGLLKWYLRFNTKSKSSLHKNCYEKAKERFNLSAALIQTARDKAIEMLKSFEKNKKEDSVLNPKRISMRFDKRCYRFSKATNVLTPYWLTLSLSKGKRVSLPIVFGERQKQRIEEMLRGEWELTTVEMVKRDGEWFAHFVLKKTVEVHNEPETIIAIDRGEHNLAVAVAISKNNSKPMKGRFWRGSEIKRIRGLYAHIRRRLGEKKLLKKIKELGRREKRKVNQQ
;
A
#
# COMPACT_ATOMS: atom_id res chain seq x y z
N MET A 1 7.08 -5.47 4.79
CA MET A 1 7.39 -4.79 3.50
C MET A 1 6.23 -4.97 2.54
N THR A 2 6.00 -3.99 1.62
CA THR A 2 4.94 -4.12 0.61
C THR A 2 5.55 -4.13 -0.79
N VAL A 3 5.21 -5.15 -1.58
CA VAL A 3 5.60 -5.29 -2.99
C VAL A 3 4.38 -5.00 -3.87
N VAL A 4 4.56 -4.19 -4.91
CA VAL A 4 3.47 -3.78 -5.79
C VAL A 4 3.61 -4.45 -7.15
N GLY A 5 2.57 -5.18 -7.55
CA GLY A 5 2.41 -5.74 -8.89
C GLY A 5 1.26 -5.06 -9.65
N LYS A 6 1.38 -4.96 -10.95
CA LYS A 6 0.32 -4.45 -11.83
C LYS A 6 -0.47 -5.61 -12.39
N VAL A 7 -1.80 -5.50 -12.43
CA VAL A 7 -2.66 -6.45 -13.14
C VAL A 7 -2.46 -6.25 -14.65
N PHE A 8 -2.03 -7.32 -15.32
CA PHE A 8 -1.69 -7.27 -16.74
C PHE A 8 -2.91 -7.54 -17.60
N LYS A 9 -3.31 -6.56 -18.43
CA LYS A 9 -4.37 -6.65 -19.44
C LYS A 9 -5.59 -7.51 -19.04
N PRO A 10 -6.27 -7.19 -17.91
CA PRO A 10 -7.45 -7.95 -17.51
C PRO A 10 -8.57 -7.74 -18.54
N ASN A 11 -9.32 -8.80 -18.86
CA ASN A 11 -10.47 -8.67 -19.75
C ASN A 11 -11.60 -7.83 -19.11
N LYS A 12 -12.55 -7.37 -19.93
CA LYS A 12 -13.67 -6.51 -19.48
C LYS A 12 -14.47 -7.13 -18.33
N GLY A 13 -14.72 -8.45 -18.37
CA GLY A 13 -15.47 -9.16 -17.33
C GLY A 13 -14.76 -9.16 -15.99
N LYS A 14 -13.44 -9.37 -15.95
CA LYS A 14 -12.63 -9.30 -14.73
C LYS A 14 -12.57 -7.88 -14.15
N VAL A 15 -12.43 -6.87 -15.03
CA VAL A 15 -12.46 -5.46 -14.60
C VAL A 15 -13.82 -5.10 -14.00
N LEU A 16 -14.91 -5.54 -14.62
CA LEU A 16 -16.27 -5.31 -14.11
C LEU A 16 -16.48 -5.99 -12.74
N ALA A 17 -16.03 -7.23 -12.60
CA ALA A 17 -16.11 -7.96 -11.33
C ALA A 17 -15.33 -7.26 -10.20
N LEU A 18 -14.12 -6.78 -10.49
CA LEU A 18 -13.31 -6.02 -9.53
C LEU A 18 -13.95 -4.67 -9.16
N ASN A 19 -14.52 -3.95 -10.13
CA ASN A 19 -15.21 -2.69 -9.89
C ASN A 19 -16.43 -2.90 -8.98
N ARG A 20 -17.29 -3.87 -9.30
CA ARG A 20 -18.46 -4.20 -8.48
C ARG A 20 -18.05 -4.60 -7.05
N ALA A 21 -17.04 -5.45 -6.91
CA ALA A 21 -16.55 -5.82 -5.59
C ALA A 21 -15.97 -4.63 -4.81
N LEU A 22 -15.30 -3.68 -5.48
CA LEU A 22 -14.79 -2.45 -4.84
C LEU A 22 -15.94 -1.55 -4.36
N GLU A 23 -16.99 -1.39 -5.15
CA GLU A 23 -18.18 -0.61 -4.79
C GLU A 23 -18.89 -1.22 -3.59
N GLU A 24 -19.14 -2.54 -3.62
CA GLU A 24 -19.72 -3.29 -2.49
C GLU A 24 -18.85 -3.19 -1.23
N TYR A 25 -17.54 -3.37 -1.36
CA TYR A 25 -16.59 -3.28 -0.25
C TYR A 25 -16.55 -1.86 0.35
N PHE A 26 -16.64 -0.84 -0.50
CA PHE A 26 -16.69 0.55 -0.06
C PHE A 26 -18.00 0.88 0.64
N GLY A 27 -19.12 0.42 0.11
CA GLY A 27 -20.44 0.53 0.76
C GLY A 27 -20.45 -0.13 2.13
N LEU A 28 -19.92 -1.35 2.23
CA LEU A 28 -19.81 -2.11 3.48
C LEU A 28 -18.91 -1.39 4.50
N LEU A 29 -17.75 -0.88 4.07
CA LEU A 29 -16.84 -0.13 4.93
C LEU A 29 -17.52 1.11 5.51
N LYS A 30 -18.20 1.91 4.68
CA LYS A 30 -18.99 3.05 5.14
C LYS A 30 -20.11 2.64 6.11
N TRP A 31 -20.75 1.51 5.84
CA TRP A 31 -21.77 0.99 6.72
C TRP A 31 -21.23 0.60 8.10
N TYR A 32 -20.06 -0.07 8.16
CA TYR A 32 -19.38 -0.36 9.44
C TYR A 32 -18.96 0.91 10.20
N LEU A 33 -18.48 1.94 9.50
CA LEU A 33 -18.06 3.20 10.13
C LEU A 33 -19.20 3.93 10.86
N ARG A 34 -20.47 3.71 10.46
CA ARG A 34 -21.64 4.32 11.13
C ARG A 34 -21.83 3.83 12.57
N PHE A 35 -21.37 2.63 12.90
CA PHE A 35 -21.49 2.09 14.25
C PHE A 35 -20.52 2.71 15.24
N ASN A 36 -19.53 3.43 14.78
CA ASN A 36 -18.54 4.16 15.57
C ASN A 36 -17.94 3.34 16.74
N THR A 37 -17.76 2.02 16.55
CA THR A 37 -17.21 1.13 17.56
C THR A 37 -15.89 0.52 17.11
N LYS A 38 -14.95 0.42 18.05
CA LYS A 38 -13.61 -0.16 17.83
C LYS A 38 -13.51 -1.61 18.26
N SER A 39 -14.60 -2.16 18.81
CA SER A 39 -14.66 -3.55 19.25
C SER A 39 -14.95 -4.48 18.07
N LYS A 40 -13.96 -5.31 17.74
CA LYS A 40 -14.07 -6.31 16.68
C LYS A 40 -15.14 -7.37 16.98
N SER A 41 -15.23 -7.82 18.22
CA SER A 41 -16.20 -8.81 18.67
C SER A 41 -17.62 -8.25 18.65
N SER A 42 -17.82 -7.03 19.12
CA SER A 42 -19.12 -6.36 19.07
C SER A 42 -19.63 -6.19 17.64
N LEU A 43 -18.81 -5.66 16.71
CA LEU A 43 -19.20 -5.55 15.30
C LEU A 43 -19.45 -6.92 14.66
N HIS A 44 -18.69 -7.94 15.04
CA HIS A 44 -18.93 -9.28 14.50
C HIS A 44 -20.28 -9.81 14.97
N LYS A 45 -20.53 -9.81 16.28
CA LYS A 45 -21.77 -10.34 16.87
C LYS A 45 -23.03 -9.63 16.34
N ASN A 46 -22.99 -8.30 16.24
CA ASN A 46 -24.19 -7.49 15.97
C ASN A 46 -24.42 -7.22 14.48
N CYS A 47 -23.38 -7.32 13.64
CA CYS A 47 -23.43 -6.82 12.27
C CYS A 47 -23.06 -7.86 11.20
N TYR A 48 -22.44 -8.98 11.55
CA TYR A 48 -21.90 -9.92 10.55
C TYR A 48 -22.99 -10.54 9.65
N GLU A 49 -24.07 -11.08 10.24
CA GLU A 49 -25.15 -11.70 9.45
C GLU A 49 -25.87 -10.65 8.59
N LYS A 50 -26.19 -9.48 9.15
CA LYS A 50 -26.77 -8.37 8.39
C LYS A 50 -25.88 -7.91 7.22
N ALA A 51 -24.55 -7.93 7.41
CA ALA A 51 -23.60 -7.62 6.35
C ALA A 51 -23.62 -8.68 5.24
N LYS A 52 -23.71 -9.97 5.58
CA LYS A 52 -23.83 -11.08 4.61
C LYS A 52 -25.12 -11.03 3.78
N GLU A 53 -26.20 -10.57 4.36
CA GLU A 53 -27.47 -10.41 3.66
C GLU A 53 -27.43 -9.20 2.72
N ARG A 54 -26.87 -8.10 3.19
CA ARG A 54 -26.92 -6.81 2.50
C ARG A 54 -25.88 -6.66 1.38
N PHE A 55 -24.69 -7.27 1.51
CA PHE A 55 -23.56 -7.08 0.60
C PHE A 55 -23.17 -8.38 -0.07
N ASN A 56 -23.02 -8.34 -1.39
CA ASN A 56 -22.64 -9.51 -2.18
C ASN A 56 -21.11 -9.70 -2.22
N LEU A 57 -20.53 -9.93 -1.03
CA LEU A 57 -19.10 -10.18 -0.85
C LEU A 57 -18.85 -11.54 -0.22
N SER A 58 -17.63 -12.07 -0.40
CA SER A 58 -17.22 -13.28 0.32
C SER A 58 -17.13 -13.02 1.83
N ALA A 59 -17.40 -14.05 2.64
CA ALA A 59 -17.35 -13.96 4.10
C ALA A 59 -16.04 -13.36 4.64
N ALA A 60 -14.92 -13.72 4.02
CA ALA A 60 -13.61 -13.18 4.40
C ALA A 60 -13.49 -11.69 4.05
N LEU A 61 -13.99 -11.22 2.90
CA LEU A 61 -14.00 -9.80 2.55
C LEU A 61 -14.88 -8.97 3.50
N ILE A 62 -16.00 -9.51 3.95
CA ILE A 62 -16.86 -8.86 4.94
C ILE A 62 -16.08 -8.64 6.25
N GLN A 63 -15.33 -9.65 6.69
CA GLN A 63 -14.52 -9.54 7.91
C GLN A 63 -13.33 -8.58 7.74
N THR A 64 -12.64 -8.61 6.60
CA THR A 64 -11.52 -7.68 6.35
C THR A 64 -11.98 -6.23 6.20
N ALA A 65 -13.19 -5.99 5.67
CA ALA A 65 -13.79 -4.65 5.62
C ALA A 65 -14.10 -4.12 7.03
N ARG A 66 -14.64 -4.98 7.93
CA ARG A 66 -14.84 -4.65 9.34
C ARG A 66 -13.53 -4.26 10.02
N ASP A 67 -12.50 -5.10 9.87
CA ASP A 67 -11.21 -4.87 10.50
C ASP A 67 -10.58 -3.57 9.99
N LYS A 68 -10.70 -3.29 8.70
CA LYS A 68 -10.25 -2.03 8.09
C LYS A 68 -11.04 -0.81 8.60
N ALA A 69 -12.34 -0.92 8.80
CA ALA A 69 -13.16 0.15 9.38
C ALA A 69 -12.70 0.50 10.81
N ILE A 70 -12.42 -0.52 11.62
CA ILE A 70 -11.90 -0.34 12.99
C ILE A 70 -10.53 0.35 12.98
N GLU A 71 -9.61 -0.09 12.09
CA GLU A 71 -8.30 0.55 11.94
C GLU A 71 -8.41 2.01 11.54
N MET A 72 -9.35 2.32 10.62
CA MET A 72 -9.61 3.71 10.19
C MET A 72 -10.15 4.56 11.33
N LEU A 73 -11.08 4.05 12.14
CA LEU A 73 -11.60 4.75 13.32
C LEU A 73 -10.48 5.04 14.34
N LYS A 74 -9.68 4.03 14.67
CA LYS A 74 -8.54 4.18 15.58
C LYS A 74 -7.53 5.20 15.08
N SER A 75 -7.19 5.16 13.79
CA SER A 75 -6.26 6.11 13.17
C SER A 75 -6.83 7.53 13.13
N PHE A 76 -8.12 7.66 12.82
CA PHE A 76 -8.80 8.96 12.78
C PHE A 76 -8.80 9.61 14.15
N GLU A 77 -9.17 8.91 15.21
CA GLU A 77 -9.18 9.47 16.56
C GLU A 77 -7.80 9.89 17.05
N LYS A 78 -6.77 9.08 16.75
CA LYS A 78 -5.39 9.45 17.10
C LYS A 78 -4.91 10.73 16.41
N ASN A 79 -5.41 11.02 15.21
CA ASN A 79 -4.98 12.13 14.37
C ASN A 79 -6.08 13.19 14.17
N LYS A 80 -7.17 13.12 14.94
CA LYS A 80 -8.32 14.00 14.80
C LYS A 80 -7.88 15.44 15.08
N LYS A 81 -8.20 16.33 14.12
CA LYS A 81 -8.17 17.79 14.28
C LYS A 81 -9.58 18.27 14.61
N GLU A 82 -9.70 19.46 15.20
CA GLU A 82 -11.00 20.11 15.41
C GLU A 82 -11.78 20.11 14.08
N ASP A 83 -13.07 19.87 14.15
CA ASP A 83 -14.02 19.85 13.01
C ASP A 83 -13.73 18.81 11.91
N SER A 84 -12.80 17.88 12.13
CA SER A 84 -12.55 16.84 11.14
C SER A 84 -13.60 15.73 11.17
N VAL A 85 -14.06 15.30 9.98
CA VAL A 85 -15.02 14.21 9.80
C VAL A 85 -14.36 13.06 9.03
N LEU A 86 -14.55 11.83 9.52
CA LEU A 86 -14.05 10.64 8.85
C LEU A 86 -14.84 10.36 7.56
N ASN A 87 -14.27 10.75 6.42
CA ASN A 87 -14.85 10.51 5.11
C ASN A 87 -13.84 9.81 4.18
N PRO A 88 -13.86 8.48 4.06
CA PRO A 88 -12.95 7.77 3.19
C PRO A 88 -13.27 8.05 1.71
N LYS A 89 -12.30 8.62 0.98
CA LYS A 89 -12.44 8.94 -0.46
C LYS A 89 -11.83 7.86 -1.36
N ARG A 90 -10.81 7.18 -0.89
CA ARG A 90 -10.09 6.12 -1.63
C ARG A 90 -9.83 4.96 -0.70
N ILE A 91 -10.17 3.76 -1.16
CA ILE A 91 -9.93 2.53 -0.40
C ILE A 91 -9.25 1.49 -1.28
N SER A 92 -8.59 0.55 -0.61
CA SER A 92 -8.17 -0.72 -1.18
C SER A 92 -9.03 -1.84 -0.62
N MET A 93 -9.30 -2.88 -1.40
CA MET A 93 -9.89 -4.13 -0.89
C MET A 93 -8.77 -4.97 -0.28
N ARG A 94 -8.94 -5.40 0.97
CA ARG A 94 -7.98 -6.25 1.67
C ARG A 94 -8.41 -7.70 1.58
N PHE A 95 -7.49 -8.55 1.16
CA PHE A 95 -7.65 -10.00 1.07
C PHE A 95 -6.67 -10.67 2.05
N ASP A 96 -7.18 -11.47 2.96
CA ASP A 96 -6.35 -12.32 3.83
C ASP A 96 -6.15 -13.72 3.21
N LYS A 97 -5.37 -14.57 3.86
CA LYS A 97 -5.02 -15.92 3.38
C LYS A 97 -6.21 -16.80 3.00
N ARG A 98 -7.42 -16.52 3.51
CA ARG A 98 -8.66 -17.28 3.24
C ARG A 98 -9.28 -16.92 1.89
N CYS A 99 -9.00 -15.75 1.35
CA CYS A 99 -9.68 -15.21 0.17
C CYS A 99 -8.76 -14.86 -1.00
N TYR A 100 -7.48 -15.20 -0.93
CA TYR A 100 -6.59 -15.16 -2.09
C TYR A 100 -5.79 -16.45 -2.24
N ARG A 101 -5.34 -16.70 -3.46
CA ARG A 101 -4.30 -17.68 -3.80
C ARG A 101 -3.34 -17.02 -4.78
N PHE A 102 -2.05 -17.11 -4.47
CA PHE A 102 -0.99 -16.62 -5.36
C PHE A 102 -0.17 -17.82 -5.84
N SER A 103 0.11 -17.90 -7.14
CA SER A 103 0.83 -19.01 -7.75
C SER A 103 1.72 -18.53 -8.89
N LYS A 104 2.79 -19.31 -9.15
CA LYS A 104 3.65 -19.16 -10.31
C LYS A 104 3.30 -20.28 -11.29
N ALA A 105 3.01 -19.91 -12.53
CA ALA A 105 2.77 -20.83 -13.65
C ALA A 105 4.02 -20.92 -14.52
N THR A 106 4.10 -21.96 -15.31
CA THR A 106 5.17 -22.18 -16.30
C THR A 106 5.00 -21.31 -17.57
N ASN A 107 3.89 -20.57 -17.67
CA ASN A 107 3.63 -19.70 -18.81
C ASN A 107 4.63 -18.53 -18.87
N VAL A 108 5.27 -18.36 -19.99
CA VAL A 108 6.36 -17.41 -20.21
C VAL A 108 5.89 -15.96 -20.18
N LEU A 109 4.67 -15.65 -20.69
CA LEU A 109 4.19 -14.27 -20.80
C LEU A 109 3.74 -13.68 -19.46
N THR A 110 3.07 -14.47 -18.63
CA THR A 110 2.54 -14.02 -17.33
C THR A 110 2.69 -15.14 -16.29
N PRO A 111 3.88 -15.30 -15.70
CA PRO A 111 4.12 -16.44 -14.79
C PRO A 111 3.39 -16.30 -13.45
N TYR A 112 3.02 -15.09 -13.03
CA TYR A 112 2.42 -14.87 -11.71
C TYR A 112 0.91 -14.68 -11.80
N TRP A 113 0.18 -15.45 -11.01
CA TRP A 113 -1.28 -15.43 -10.98
C TRP A 113 -1.80 -15.19 -9.57
N LEU A 114 -2.73 -14.24 -9.47
CA LEU A 114 -3.44 -13.93 -8.24
C LEU A 114 -4.92 -14.28 -8.41
N THR A 115 -5.39 -15.27 -7.68
CA THR A 115 -6.81 -15.64 -7.63
C THR A 115 -7.44 -15.05 -6.38
N LEU A 116 -8.55 -14.34 -6.54
CA LEU A 116 -9.27 -13.62 -5.49
C LEU A 116 -10.69 -14.13 -5.38
N SER A 117 -11.17 -14.38 -4.16
CA SER A 117 -12.57 -14.68 -3.86
C SER A 117 -13.31 -13.37 -3.61
N LEU A 118 -14.08 -12.87 -4.60
CA LEU A 118 -14.75 -11.57 -4.54
C LEU A 118 -16.13 -11.66 -3.88
N SER A 119 -16.99 -12.58 -4.33
CA SER A 119 -18.33 -12.79 -3.83
C SER A 119 -18.60 -14.27 -3.58
N LYS A 120 -19.77 -14.62 -3.07
CA LYS A 120 -20.17 -16.02 -2.82
C LYS A 120 -19.96 -16.87 -4.09
N GLY A 121 -19.08 -17.87 -4.02
CA GLY A 121 -18.78 -18.79 -5.12
C GLY A 121 -18.01 -18.21 -6.32
N LYS A 122 -17.77 -16.90 -6.37
CA LYS A 122 -17.10 -16.26 -7.52
C LYS A 122 -15.64 -15.95 -7.22
N ARG A 123 -14.75 -16.53 -8.02
CA ARG A 123 -13.30 -16.26 -8.00
C ARG A 123 -12.87 -15.61 -9.29
N VAL A 124 -11.88 -14.74 -9.20
CA VAL A 124 -11.26 -14.08 -10.35
C VAL A 124 -9.76 -14.30 -10.30
N SER A 125 -9.19 -14.90 -11.35
CA SER A 125 -7.75 -15.08 -11.50
C SER A 125 -7.18 -13.98 -12.40
N LEU A 126 -6.15 -13.30 -11.89
CA LEU A 126 -5.54 -12.12 -12.49
C LEU A 126 -4.07 -12.38 -12.77
N PRO A 127 -3.58 -12.16 -13.98
CA PRO A 127 -2.15 -12.16 -14.27
C PRO A 127 -1.51 -10.91 -13.67
N ILE A 128 -0.37 -11.08 -13.00
CA ILE A 128 0.35 -9.99 -12.33
C ILE A 128 1.74 -9.84 -12.95
N VAL A 129 2.12 -8.61 -13.22
CA VAL A 129 3.48 -8.28 -13.66
C VAL A 129 4.18 -7.43 -12.61
N PHE A 130 5.46 -7.67 -12.45
CA PHE A 130 6.34 -6.99 -11.51
C PHE A 130 7.50 -6.35 -12.24
N GLY A 131 8.01 -5.22 -11.75
CA GLY A 131 9.33 -4.73 -12.15
C GLY A 131 10.45 -5.61 -11.56
N GLU A 132 11.67 -5.51 -12.05
CA GLU A 132 12.77 -6.43 -11.69
C GLU A 132 13.02 -6.53 -10.17
N ARG A 133 13.09 -5.39 -9.47
CA ARG A 133 13.27 -5.38 -8.00
C ARG A 133 12.13 -6.05 -7.25
N GLN A 134 10.89 -5.82 -7.71
CA GLN A 134 9.70 -6.43 -7.13
C GLN A 134 9.66 -7.93 -7.40
N LYS A 135 10.04 -8.34 -8.61
CA LYS A 135 10.15 -9.75 -9.02
C LYS A 135 11.12 -10.51 -8.12
N GLN A 136 12.29 -9.95 -7.86
CA GLN A 136 13.26 -10.56 -6.94
C GLN A 136 12.63 -10.85 -5.56
N ARG A 137 11.90 -9.89 -4.99
CA ARG A 137 11.23 -10.07 -3.68
C ARG A 137 10.10 -11.10 -3.71
N ILE A 138 9.38 -11.19 -4.82
CA ILE A 138 8.35 -12.22 -5.02
C ILE A 138 8.98 -13.61 -5.15
N GLU A 139 10.11 -13.74 -5.83
CA GLU A 139 10.83 -15.03 -5.91
C GLU A 139 11.39 -15.44 -4.54
N GLU A 140 11.93 -14.52 -3.75
CA GLU A 140 12.33 -14.78 -2.36
C GLU A 140 11.14 -15.28 -1.51
N MET A 141 9.97 -14.68 -1.67
CA MET A 141 8.74 -15.10 -1.00
C MET A 141 8.31 -16.51 -1.45
N LEU A 142 8.40 -16.81 -2.75
CA LEU A 142 8.07 -18.16 -3.27
C LEU A 142 9.04 -19.24 -2.79
N ARG A 143 10.29 -18.89 -2.48
CA ARG A 143 11.26 -19.78 -1.82
C ARG A 143 11.05 -19.93 -0.32
N GLY A 144 10.07 -19.21 0.27
CA GLY A 144 9.76 -19.29 1.71
C GLY A 144 10.57 -18.34 2.60
N GLU A 145 11.41 -17.45 2.04
CA GLU A 145 12.18 -16.47 2.82
C GLU A 145 11.30 -15.36 3.44
N TRP A 146 10.13 -15.14 2.85
CA TRP A 146 9.13 -14.18 3.29
C TRP A 146 7.75 -14.83 3.33
N GLU A 147 6.96 -14.45 4.30
CA GLU A 147 5.55 -14.85 4.41
C GLU A 147 4.66 -13.80 3.74
N LEU A 148 3.80 -14.23 2.80
CA LEU A 148 2.74 -13.39 2.27
C LEU A 148 1.54 -13.39 3.24
N THR A 149 1.28 -12.26 3.87
CA THR A 149 0.22 -12.14 4.90
C THR A 149 -1.11 -11.69 4.33
N THR A 150 -1.09 -10.60 3.56
CA THR A 150 -2.29 -10.01 2.95
C THR A 150 -1.99 -9.48 1.55
N VAL A 151 -3.04 -9.40 0.74
CA VAL A 151 -3.00 -8.72 -0.55
C VAL A 151 -4.03 -7.59 -0.54
N GLU A 152 -3.65 -6.39 -0.98
CA GLU A 152 -4.59 -5.29 -1.15
C GLU A 152 -4.73 -4.91 -2.63
N MET A 153 -5.96 -4.94 -3.13
CA MET A 153 -6.27 -4.49 -4.48
C MET A 153 -6.59 -3.01 -4.51
N VAL A 154 -5.86 -2.27 -5.33
CA VAL A 154 -5.95 -0.81 -5.45
C VAL A 154 -6.22 -0.42 -6.90
N LYS A 155 -7.21 0.45 -7.11
CA LYS A 155 -7.46 1.06 -8.42
C LYS A 155 -6.84 2.45 -8.50
N ARG A 156 -5.98 2.70 -9.48
CA ARG A 156 -5.33 4.00 -9.72
C ARG A 156 -5.38 4.34 -11.20
N ASP A 157 -5.89 5.50 -11.55
CA ASP A 157 -5.94 6.00 -12.93
C ASP A 157 -6.54 4.99 -13.94
N GLY A 158 -7.59 4.26 -13.50
CA GLY A 158 -8.25 3.24 -14.32
C GLY A 158 -7.58 1.86 -14.30
N GLU A 159 -6.37 1.74 -13.79
CA GLU A 159 -5.60 0.49 -13.72
C GLU A 159 -5.66 -0.16 -12.34
N TRP A 160 -5.52 -1.49 -12.29
CA TRP A 160 -5.52 -2.26 -11.06
C TRP A 160 -4.11 -2.68 -10.66
N PHE A 161 -3.83 -2.53 -9.36
CA PHE A 161 -2.58 -2.91 -8.73
C PHE A 161 -2.86 -3.83 -7.54
N ALA A 162 -2.01 -4.83 -7.36
CA ALA A 162 -2.00 -5.70 -6.19
C ALA A 162 -0.80 -5.33 -5.31
N HIS A 163 -1.05 -5.03 -4.06
CA HIS A 163 -0.05 -4.76 -3.04
C HIS A 163 0.10 -6.02 -2.18
N PHE A 164 1.23 -6.67 -2.28
CA PHE A 164 1.57 -7.88 -1.53
C PHE A 164 2.29 -7.48 -0.25
N VAL A 165 1.69 -7.76 0.90
CA VAL A 165 2.28 -7.46 2.21
C VAL A 165 3.09 -8.66 2.67
N LEU A 166 4.41 -8.52 2.66
CA LEU A 166 5.37 -9.55 3.03
C LEU A 166 5.89 -9.30 4.45
N LYS A 167 6.00 -10.36 5.22
CA LYS A 167 6.56 -10.39 6.57
C LYS A 167 7.76 -11.32 6.60
N LYS A 168 8.82 -10.94 7.30
CA LYS A 168 9.98 -11.78 7.60
C LYS A 168 10.32 -11.61 9.07
N THR A 169 10.56 -12.69 9.75
CA THR A 169 11.16 -12.67 11.09
C THR A 169 12.66 -12.53 10.90
N VAL A 170 13.24 -11.57 11.59
CA VAL A 170 14.67 -11.32 11.57
C VAL A 170 15.17 -11.46 13.00
N GLU A 171 16.21 -12.23 13.19
CA GLU A 171 16.92 -12.27 14.45
C GLU A 171 17.61 -10.93 14.68
N VAL A 172 17.37 -10.33 15.83
CA VAL A 172 18.00 -9.07 16.21
C VAL A 172 19.20 -9.40 17.07
N HIS A 173 20.38 -8.99 16.63
CA HIS A 173 21.57 -9.03 17.48
C HIS A 173 21.42 -7.99 18.59
N ASN A 174 21.30 -8.46 19.83
CA ASN A 174 21.04 -7.61 21.00
C ASN A 174 22.27 -6.78 21.44
N GLU A 175 23.44 -7.10 20.92
CA GLU A 175 24.69 -6.39 21.27
C GLU A 175 25.43 -5.91 20.02
N PRO A 176 25.00 -4.80 19.42
CA PRO A 176 25.71 -4.23 18.28
C PRO A 176 27.05 -3.63 18.76
N GLU A 177 28.13 -3.93 18.06
CA GLU A 177 29.43 -3.31 18.30
C GLU A 177 29.46 -1.83 17.86
N THR A 178 28.60 -1.50 16.92
CA THR A 178 28.52 -0.16 16.32
C THR A 178 27.08 0.34 16.29
N ILE A 179 26.86 1.55 16.74
CA ILE A 179 25.58 2.25 16.67
C ILE A 179 25.69 3.31 15.58
N ILE A 180 24.73 3.35 14.66
CA ILE A 180 24.67 4.36 13.61
C ILE A 180 23.51 5.31 13.91
N ALA A 181 23.82 6.57 14.17
CA ALA A 181 22.85 7.64 14.26
C ALA A 181 22.65 8.28 12.89
N ILE A 182 21.38 8.44 12.47
CA ILE A 182 21.04 9.06 11.17
C ILE A 182 20.08 10.22 11.43
N ASP A 183 20.50 11.43 11.05
CA ASP A 183 19.64 12.60 10.99
C ASP A 183 19.21 12.89 9.55
N ARG A 184 17.94 13.26 9.35
CA ARG A 184 17.37 13.62 8.04
C ARG A 184 16.99 15.10 8.06
N GLY A 185 17.55 15.84 7.12
CA GLY A 185 17.32 17.28 7.03
C GLY A 185 16.94 17.76 5.63
N GLU A 186 16.69 19.06 5.54
CA GLU A 186 16.33 19.70 4.28
C GLU A 186 17.56 20.02 3.41
N HIS A 187 18.67 20.42 4.04
CA HIS A 187 19.93 20.76 3.34
C HIS A 187 20.75 19.51 3.03
N ASN A 188 20.89 18.64 4.01
CA ASN A 188 21.43 17.30 3.81
C ASN A 188 20.26 16.31 3.87
N LEU A 189 20.13 15.44 2.88
CA LEU A 189 19.10 14.40 2.87
C LEU A 189 19.25 13.46 4.06
N ALA A 190 20.49 13.16 4.38
CA ALA A 190 20.88 12.42 5.56
C ALA A 190 22.30 12.79 5.99
N VAL A 191 22.52 12.74 7.29
CA VAL A 191 23.84 12.73 7.92
C VAL A 191 23.89 11.48 8.78
N ALA A 192 24.87 10.63 8.56
CA ALA A 192 25.07 9.43 9.36
C ALA A 192 26.40 9.49 10.08
N VAL A 193 26.38 9.15 11.38
CA VAL A 193 27.59 9.02 12.20
C VAL A 193 27.55 7.65 12.88
N ALA A 194 28.63 6.91 12.77
CA ALA A 194 28.80 5.65 13.48
C ALA A 194 29.57 5.91 14.78
N ILE A 195 29.14 5.27 15.86
CA ILE A 195 29.76 5.33 17.18
C ILE A 195 30.07 3.90 17.61
N SER A 196 31.34 3.64 17.96
CA SER A 196 31.72 2.35 18.55
C SER A 196 31.24 2.27 20.00
N LYS A 197 30.60 1.14 20.36
CA LYS A 197 30.13 0.89 21.74
C LYS A 197 31.27 0.90 22.74
N ASN A 198 32.48 0.44 22.35
CA ASN A 198 33.59 0.23 23.28
C ASN A 198 34.28 1.52 23.71
N ASN A 199 34.30 2.55 22.88
CA ASN A 199 35.02 3.79 23.20
C ASN A 199 34.17 5.06 23.10
N SER A 200 32.90 4.94 22.74
CA SER A 200 31.94 6.05 22.57
C SER A 200 32.43 7.20 21.67
N LYS A 201 33.52 6.97 20.89
CA LYS A 201 34.07 7.98 19.99
C LYS A 201 33.34 7.94 18.65
N PRO A 202 32.94 9.10 18.12
CA PRO A 202 32.33 9.15 16.81
C PRO A 202 33.37 8.78 15.74
N MET A 203 32.93 7.88 14.85
CA MET A 203 33.68 7.56 13.65
C MET A 203 33.40 8.63 12.58
N LYS A 204 34.09 8.56 11.45
CA LYS A 204 33.90 9.51 10.34
C LYS A 204 32.44 9.57 9.90
N GLY A 205 31.85 10.78 9.95
CA GLY A 205 30.49 11.02 9.50
C GLY A 205 30.37 11.00 7.97
N ARG A 206 29.22 10.58 7.47
CA ARG A 206 28.88 10.62 6.04
C ARG A 206 27.70 11.54 5.80
N PHE A 207 27.83 12.42 4.80
CA PHE A 207 26.84 13.42 4.42
C PHE A 207 26.28 13.09 3.03
N TRP A 208 24.97 13.08 2.89
CA TRP A 208 24.28 13.01 1.62
C TRP A 208 23.62 14.36 1.35
N ARG A 209 24.23 15.15 0.46
CA ARG A 209 23.74 16.49 0.13
C ARG A 209 22.44 16.43 -0.65
N GLY A 210 21.49 17.34 -0.30
CA GLY A 210 20.17 17.43 -0.92
C GLY A 210 20.03 18.52 -1.98
N SER A 211 21.11 19.21 -2.33
CA SER A 211 21.10 20.39 -3.23
C SER A 211 20.43 20.10 -4.58
N GLU A 212 20.76 18.98 -5.20
CA GLU A 212 20.20 18.60 -6.50
C GLU A 212 18.69 18.30 -6.42
N ILE A 213 18.27 17.57 -5.38
CA ILE A 213 16.83 17.32 -5.14
C ILE A 213 16.09 18.62 -4.87
N LYS A 214 16.67 19.54 -4.10
CA LYS A 214 16.11 20.86 -3.83
C LYS A 214 15.96 21.67 -5.12
N ARG A 215 16.97 21.65 -5.99
CA ARG A 215 16.95 22.30 -7.31
C ARG A 215 15.83 21.73 -8.19
N ILE A 216 15.72 20.39 -8.28
CA ILE A 216 14.67 19.71 -9.06
C ILE A 216 13.29 20.10 -8.54
N ARG A 217 13.05 19.99 -7.22
CA ARG A 217 11.78 20.37 -6.61
C ARG A 217 11.40 21.82 -6.83
N GLY A 218 12.36 22.75 -6.72
CA GLY A 218 12.17 24.17 -6.99
C GLY A 218 11.73 24.44 -8.43
N LEU A 219 12.41 23.81 -9.41
CA LEU A 219 12.05 23.92 -10.82
C LEU A 219 10.61 23.43 -11.07
N TYR A 220 10.25 22.26 -10.55
CA TYR A 220 8.91 21.72 -10.72
C TYR A 220 7.85 22.52 -9.97
N ALA A 221 8.16 23.12 -8.83
CA ALA A 221 7.26 24.04 -8.13
C ALA A 221 6.98 25.29 -8.96
N HIS A 222 8.01 25.90 -9.57
CA HIS A 222 7.85 27.02 -10.47
C HIS A 222 6.97 26.69 -11.68
N ILE A 223 7.22 25.55 -12.34
CA ILE A 223 6.42 25.12 -13.50
C ILE A 223 4.97 24.86 -13.08
N ARG A 224 4.72 24.22 -11.92
CA ARG A 224 3.35 24.01 -11.40
C ARG A 224 2.61 25.32 -11.16
N ARG A 225 3.26 26.33 -10.60
CA ARG A 225 2.67 27.65 -10.39
C ARG A 225 2.22 28.27 -11.71
N ARG A 226 3.07 28.32 -12.73
CA ARG A 226 2.74 28.85 -14.08
C ARG A 226 1.63 28.07 -14.78
N LEU A 227 1.58 26.74 -14.62
CA LEU A 227 0.48 25.93 -15.15
C LEU A 227 -0.82 26.11 -14.37
N GLY A 228 -0.74 26.39 -13.06
CA GLY A 228 -1.88 26.72 -12.20
C GLY A 228 -2.54 28.01 -12.61
N GLU A 229 -1.77 29.05 -12.88
CA GLU A 229 -2.24 30.34 -13.42
C GLU A 229 -3.03 30.15 -14.72
N LYS A 230 -2.59 29.20 -15.57
CA LYS A 230 -3.27 28.82 -16.81
C LYS A 230 -4.36 27.74 -16.65
N LYS A 231 -4.72 27.35 -15.41
CA LYS A 231 -5.73 26.33 -15.05
C LYS A 231 -5.51 24.95 -15.72
N LEU A 232 -4.27 24.60 -16.07
CA LEU A 232 -3.91 23.35 -16.79
C LEU A 232 -3.73 22.15 -15.83
N LEU A 233 -4.78 21.78 -15.09
CA LEU A 233 -4.72 20.77 -14.01
C LEU A 233 -4.24 19.38 -14.48
N LYS A 234 -4.59 18.93 -15.69
CA LYS A 234 -4.11 17.66 -16.24
C LYS A 234 -2.59 17.64 -16.39
N LYS A 235 -2.00 18.72 -16.93
CA LYS A 235 -0.54 18.86 -17.06
C LYS A 235 0.17 18.91 -15.71
N ILE A 236 -0.42 19.56 -14.70
CA ILE A 236 0.11 19.58 -13.32
C ILE A 236 0.19 18.15 -12.75
N LYS A 237 -0.84 17.32 -12.95
CA LYS A 237 -0.84 15.92 -12.48
C LYS A 237 0.25 15.09 -13.17
N GLU A 238 0.49 15.26 -14.46
CA GLU A 238 1.56 14.59 -15.21
C GLU A 238 2.95 15.01 -14.74
N LEU A 239 3.13 16.30 -14.46
CA LEU A 239 4.39 16.82 -13.93
C LEU A 239 4.76 16.22 -12.58
N GLY A 240 3.81 16.04 -11.66
CA GLY A 240 4.07 15.42 -10.37
C GLY A 240 4.64 13.99 -10.50
N ARG A 241 4.22 13.22 -11.51
CA ARG A 241 4.79 11.91 -11.81
C ARG A 241 6.22 11.99 -12.35
N ARG A 242 6.52 12.99 -13.19
CA ARG A 242 7.86 13.23 -13.74
C ARG A 242 8.84 13.71 -12.66
N GLU A 243 8.42 14.63 -11.82
CA GLU A 243 9.19 15.10 -10.66
C GLU A 243 9.59 13.94 -9.75
N LYS A 244 8.61 13.11 -9.34
CA LYS A 244 8.87 11.97 -8.47
C LYS A 244 9.90 10.99 -9.08
N ARG A 245 9.82 10.73 -10.39
CA ARG A 245 10.80 9.87 -11.07
C ARG A 245 12.19 10.48 -11.05
N LYS A 246 12.34 11.77 -11.36
CA LYS A 246 13.63 12.45 -11.35
C LYS A 246 14.24 12.49 -9.94
N VAL A 247 13.45 12.80 -8.92
CA VAL A 247 13.91 12.79 -7.52
C VAL A 247 14.35 11.40 -7.06
N ASN A 248 13.67 10.33 -7.51
CA ASN A 248 14.03 8.96 -7.13
C ASN A 248 15.25 8.40 -7.88
N GLN A 249 15.74 9.10 -8.89
CA GLN A 249 16.95 8.72 -9.66
C GLN A 249 18.24 9.31 -9.06
N GLN A 250 18.11 10.27 -8.14
CA GLN A 250 19.21 10.88 -7.38
C GLN A 250 19.50 10.09 -6.10
#